data_1f67c6b68d865592186ea7b28003e8c2
#
_entry.id   1f67c6b68d865592186ea7b28003e8c2
#
_cell.length_a   1.000
_cell.length_b   1.000
_cell.length_c   1.000
_cell.angle_alpha   90.00
_cell.angle_beta   90.00
_cell.angle_gamma   90.00
#
_symmetry.space_group_name_H-M   'P 1'
#
loop_
_entity.id
_entity.type
_entity.pdbx_description
1 polymer ?
#
loop_
_entity_poly.entity_id
_entity_poly.type
_entity_poly.pdbx_seq_one_letter_code
_entity_poly.pdbx_strand_id
1 'polypeptide(L)'
;MDAVEFREYCLRKPSTAEGTPFGETVLVFKVLGKMFALMSLDEVPAIANLKCDPDLALQLRDRYEEVRPGYHMNKKHWNTVEIEGVPDAELRKMIDHSYDLVFQSLPRGNRRSGVRRK
;
A
#
# COMPACT_ATOMS: atom_id res chain seq x y z
N MET A 1 -9.44 5.51 8.00
CA MET A 1 -9.14 6.52 6.95
C MET A 1 -10.15 6.41 5.84
N ASP A 2 -10.54 7.54 5.28
CA ASP A 2 -11.25 7.53 4.02
C ASP A 2 -10.25 7.55 2.84
N ALA A 3 -10.77 7.53 1.61
CA ALA A 3 -9.93 7.47 0.41
C ALA A 3 -9.01 8.69 0.27
N VAL A 4 -9.50 9.87 0.64
CA VAL A 4 -8.70 11.12 0.56
C VAL A 4 -7.54 11.07 1.55
N GLU A 5 -7.81 10.67 2.78
CA GLU A 5 -6.79 10.55 3.82
C GLU A 5 -5.74 9.50 3.46
N PHE A 6 -6.18 8.37 2.91
CA PHE A 6 -5.27 7.32 2.44
C PHE A 6 -4.34 7.85 1.35
N ARG A 7 -4.92 8.52 0.36
CA ARG A 7 -4.14 9.12 -0.73
C ARG A 7 -3.11 10.10 -0.21
N GLU A 8 -3.53 11.02 0.67
CA GLU A 8 -2.63 12.01 1.24
C GLU A 8 -1.49 11.36 2.02
N TYR A 9 -1.80 10.35 2.80
CA TYR A 9 -0.78 9.65 3.59
C TYR A 9 0.26 8.98 2.68
N CYS A 10 -0.18 8.31 1.63
CA CYS A 10 0.74 7.68 0.67
C CYS A 10 1.62 8.73 -0.02
N LEU A 11 1.03 9.85 -0.45
CA LEU A 11 1.77 10.89 -1.17
C LEU A 11 2.77 11.65 -0.30
N ARG A 12 2.62 11.61 1.02
CA ARG A 12 3.62 12.20 1.93
C ARG A 12 4.90 11.39 2.02
N LYS A 13 4.87 10.12 1.59
CA LYS A 13 6.07 9.29 1.58
C LYS A 13 7.06 9.82 0.55
N PRO A 14 8.37 9.88 0.88
CA PRO A 14 9.38 10.41 -0.05
C PRO A 14 9.39 9.70 -1.40
N SER A 15 9.56 10.47 -2.47
CA SER A 15 9.71 9.96 -3.84
C SER A 15 8.52 9.16 -4.33
N THR A 16 7.32 9.45 -3.82
CA THR A 16 6.09 8.78 -4.20
C THR A 16 5.35 9.60 -5.26
N ALA A 17 4.84 8.89 -6.28
CA ALA A 17 3.99 9.46 -7.31
C ALA A 17 2.75 8.59 -7.48
N GLU A 18 1.66 9.20 -7.90
CA GLU A 18 0.41 8.49 -8.16
C GLU A 18 0.12 8.46 -9.66
N GLY A 19 -0.71 7.51 -10.07
CA GLY A 19 -1.15 7.40 -11.45
C GLY A 19 -2.26 6.38 -11.60
N THR A 20 -2.79 6.26 -12.81
CA THR A 20 -3.87 5.34 -13.12
C THR A 20 -3.51 4.44 -14.30
N PRO A 21 -2.40 3.65 -14.20
CA PRO A 21 -1.94 2.83 -15.31
C PRO A 21 -2.89 1.68 -15.67
N PHE A 22 -3.80 1.32 -14.77
CA PHE A 22 -4.76 0.23 -14.98
C PHE A 22 -6.17 0.74 -15.24
N GLY A 23 -6.34 2.05 -15.55
CA GLY A 23 -7.64 2.64 -15.77
C GLY A 23 -8.05 3.61 -14.68
N GLU A 24 -9.15 4.33 -14.91
CA GLU A 24 -9.58 5.45 -14.07
C GLU A 24 -10.09 5.03 -12.69
N THR A 25 -10.38 3.75 -12.48
CA THR A 25 -10.97 3.27 -11.22
C THR A 25 -9.92 2.73 -10.23
N VAL A 26 -8.65 2.70 -10.62
CA VAL A 26 -7.58 2.21 -9.74
C VAL A 26 -6.46 3.23 -9.67
N LEU A 27 -6.27 3.80 -8.48
CA LEU A 27 -5.19 4.74 -8.21
C LEU A 27 -3.99 3.97 -7.67
N VAL A 28 -2.84 4.14 -8.30
CA VAL A 28 -1.61 3.42 -7.96
C VAL A 28 -0.57 4.38 -7.41
N PHE A 29 0.09 3.98 -6.33
CA PHE A 29 1.17 4.76 -5.71
C PHE A 29 2.48 4.01 -5.88
N LYS A 30 3.49 4.70 -6.44
CA LYS A 30 4.81 4.13 -6.72
C LYS A 30 5.88 4.92 -6.00
N VAL A 31 6.85 4.21 -5.43
CA VAL A 31 8.07 4.83 -4.91
C VAL A 31 9.20 4.53 -5.91
N LEU A 32 9.77 5.61 -6.46
CA LEU A 32 10.82 5.50 -7.47
C LEU A 32 10.43 4.53 -8.61
N GLY A 33 9.19 4.63 -9.04
CA GLY A 33 8.66 3.85 -10.16
C GLY A 33 8.16 2.46 -9.82
N LYS A 34 8.25 2.02 -8.55
CA LYS A 34 7.79 0.70 -8.15
C LYS A 34 6.57 0.79 -7.23
N MET A 35 5.53 0.04 -7.57
CA MET A 35 4.25 0.07 -6.87
C MET A 35 4.34 -0.44 -5.44
N PHE A 36 3.77 0.33 -4.48
CA PHE A 36 3.64 -0.13 -3.10
C PHE A 36 2.19 -0.08 -2.60
N ALA A 37 1.30 0.61 -3.29
CA ALA A 37 -0.10 0.67 -2.90
C ALA A 37 -0.99 0.86 -4.12
N LEU A 38 -2.18 0.26 -4.07
CA LEU A 38 -3.24 0.51 -5.04
C LEU A 38 -4.51 0.78 -4.25
N MET A 39 -5.34 1.70 -4.74
CA MET A 39 -6.64 1.97 -4.13
C MET A 39 -7.71 1.92 -5.19
N SER A 40 -8.75 1.10 -4.96
CA SER A 40 -9.91 1.05 -5.86
C SER A 40 -10.83 2.22 -5.55
N LEU A 41 -11.18 2.99 -6.57
CA LEU A 41 -11.99 4.20 -6.43
C LEU A 41 -13.49 3.94 -6.53
N ASP A 42 -13.89 2.77 -7.03
CA ASP A 42 -15.29 2.41 -7.27
C ASP A 42 -15.82 1.30 -6.35
N GLU A 43 -15.02 0.87 -5.36
CA GLU A 43 -15.43 -0.16 -4.41
C GLU A 43 -16.06 0.46 -3.17
N VAL A 44 -17.11 -0.20 -2.65
CA VAL A 44 -17.75 0.16 -1.39
C VAL A 44 -17.92 -1.12 -0.59
N PRO A 45 -17.31 -1.24 0.57
CA PRO A 45 -16.41 -0.28 1.21
C PRO A 45 -15.10 -0.09 0.44
N ALA A 46 -14.47 1.05 0.64
CA ALA A 46 -13.21 1.39 -0.05
C ALA A 46 -12.11 0.39 0.33
N ILE A 47 -11.39 -0.09 -0.67
CA ILE A 47 -10.32 -1.06 -0.46
C ILE A 47 -9.00 -0.58 -1.07
N ALA A 48 -7.90 -1.04 -0.46
CA ALA A 48 -6.56 -0.85 -0.98
C ALA A 48 -5.81 -2.18 -0.97
N ASN A 49 -4.81 -2.30 -1.83
CA ASN A 49 -3.89 -3.42 -1.81
C ASN A 49 -2.53 -2.91 -1.36
N LEU A 50 -1.95 -3.58 -0.37
CA LEU A 50 -0.67 -3.21 0.23
C LEU A 50 0.23 -4.43 0.28
N LYS A 51 1.50 -4.22 -0.07
CA LYS A 51 2.49 -5.30 0.00
C LYS A 51 2.82 -5.59 1.47
N CYS A 52 3.07 -6.85 1.77
CA CYS A 52 3.30 -7.28 3.15
C CYS A 52 4.23 -8.49 3.20
N ASP A 53 5.05 -8.52 4.23
CA ASP A 53 5.81 -9.74 4.57
C ASP A 53 4.82 -10.90 4.74
N PRO A 54 5.10 -12.09 4.17
CA PRO A 54 4.14 -13.20 4.19
C PRO A 54 3.66 -13.62 5.58
N ASP A 55 4.53 -13.67 6.56
CA ASP A 55 4.14 -14.07 7.92
C ASP A 55 3.25 -13.01 8.56
N LEU A 56 3.61 -11.74 8.40
CA LEU A 56 2.79 -10.64 8.91
C LEU A 56 1.45 -10.58 8.18
N ALA A 57 1.44 -10.87 6.86
CA ALA A 57 0.21 -10.90 6.09
C ALA A 57 -0.80 -11.88 6.68
N LEU A 58 -0.34 -13.08 7.03
CA LEU A 58 -1.20 -14.08 7.66
C LEU A 58 -1.71 -13.64 9.03
N GLN A 59 -0.86 -13.02 9.83
CA GLN A 59 -1.24 -12.50 11.15
C GLN A 59 -2.31 -11.41 11.03
N LEU A 60 -2.16 -10.50 10.07
CA LEU A 60 -3.13 -9.42 9.85
C LEU A 60 -4.47 -9.95 9.36
N ARG A 61 -4.47 -10.95 8.48
CA ARG A 61 -5.70 -11.60 8.00
C ARG A 61 -6.43 -12.32 9.13
N ASP A 62 -5.69 -12.91 10.05
CA ASP A 62 -6.27 -13.59 11.21
C ASP A 62 -6.85 -12.60 12.21
N ARG A 63 -6.18 -11.46 12.38
CA ARG A 63 -6.55 -10.44 13.36
C ARG A 63 -7.72 -9.56 12.91
N TYR A 64 -7.82 -9.25 11.61
CA TYR A 64 -8.82 -8.34 11.06
C TYR A 64 -9.60 -8.99 9.93
N GLU A 65 -10.92 -9.04 10.04
CA GLU A 65 -11.79 -9.51 8.95
C GLU A 65 -11.65 -8.63 7.70
N GLU A 66 -11.33 -7.35 7.91
CA GLU A 66 -11.17 -6.35 6.85
C GLU A 66 -9.90 -6.54 6.06
N VAL A 67 -9.00 -7.45 6.49
CA VAL A 67 -7.76 -7.76 5.79
C VAL A 67 -7.88 -9.15 5.16
N ARG A 68 -7.71 -9.20 3.84
CA ARG A 68 -7.87 -10.42 3.04
C ARG A 68 -6.66 -10.61 2.12
N PRO A 69 -6.46 -11.83 1.57
CA PRO A 69 -5.42 -12.01 0.54
C PRO A 69 -5.69 -11.10 -0.67
N GLY A 70 -4.62 -10.61 -1.29
CA GLY A 70 -4.74 -9.79 -2.49
C GLY A 70 -5.04 -10.65 -3.71
N TYR A 71 -6.31 -10.97 -3.94
CA TYR A 71 -6.74 -11.96 -4.93
C TYR A 71 -6.35 -11.63 -6.38
N HIS A 72 -6.19 -10.34 -6.71
CA HIS A 72 -5.79 -9.92 -8.05
C HIS A 72 -4.28 -9.71 -8.17
N MET A 73 -3.54 -10.09 -7.14
CA MET A 73 -2.10 -9.89 -7.03
C MET A 73 -1.46 -11.17 -6.48
N ASN A 74 -0.19 -11.13 -6.13
CA ASN A 74 0.45 -12.25 -5.45
C ASN A 74 -0.08 -12.32 -4.01
N LYS A 75 -0.92 -13.32 -3.74
CA LYS A 75 -1.60 -13.49 -2.44
C LYS A 75 -0.65 -13.68 -1.26
N LYS A 76 0.55 -14.17 -1.52
CA LYS A 76 1.55 -14.38 -0.49
C LYS A 76 2.15 -13.07 0.00
N HIS A 77 2.27 -12.09 -0.90
CA HIS A 77 2.97 -10.83 -0.65
C HIS A 77 2.05 -9.60 -0.60
N TRP A 78 0.76 -9.77 -0.87
CA TRP A 78 -0.19 -8.66 -0.93
C TRP A 78 -1.45 -8.94 -0.14
N ASN A 79 -1.90 -7.95 0.61
CA ASN A 79 -3.19 -7.96 1.29
C ASN A 79 -4.13 -6.94 0.67
N THR A 80 -5.42 -7.29 0.63
CA THR A 80 -6.51 -6.36 0.36
C THR A 80 -7.07 -5.90 1.71
N VAL A 81 -7.18 -4.60 1.91
CA VAL A 81 -7.58 -4.00 3.18
C VAL A 81 -8.76 -3.07 2.97
N GLU A 82 -9.82 -3.23 3.75
CA GLU A 82 -10.91 -2.24 3.82
C GLU A 82 -10.41 -1.07 4.67
N ILE A 83 -10.11 0.04 4.01
CA ILE A 83 -9.37 1.14 4.65
C ILE A 83 -10.14 1.87 5.75
N GLU A 84 -11.48 1.80 5.71
CA GLU A 84 -12.32 2.40 6.74
C GLU A 84 -12.66 1.42 7.87
N GLY A 85 -12.34 0.13 7.69
CA GLY A 85 -12.68 -0.91 8.64
C GLY A 85 -11.59 -1.24 9.65
N VAL A 86 -10.34 -0.84 9.40
CA VAL A 86 -9.25 -1.09 10.34
C VAL A 86 -8.88 0.22 11.06
N PRO A 87 -8.32 0.14 12.29
CA PRO A 87 -7.90 1.35 13.01
C PRO A 87 -6.87 2.14 12.20
N ASP A 88 -6.99 3.45 12.18
CA ASP A 88 -6.09 4.32 11.40
C ASP A 88 -4.62 4.10 11.75
N ALA A 89 -4.30 3.95 13.02
CA ALA A 89 -2.93 3.71 13.45
C ALA A 89 -2.37 2.42 12.85
N GLU A 90 -3.19 1.37 12.77
CA GLU A 90 -2.79 0.09 12.18
C GLU A 90 -2.65 0.21 10.67
N LEU A 91 -3.56 0.92 10.03
CA LEU A 91 -3.49 1.15 8.59
C LEU A 91 -2.22 1.92 8.22
N ARG A 92 -1.87 2.95 8.99
CA ARG A 92 -0.62 3.68 8.77
C ARG A 92 0.59 2.75 8.85
N LYS A 93 0.61 1.84 9.82
CA LYS A 93 1.69 0.84 9.92
C LYS A 93 1.75 -0.07 8.70
N MET A 94 0.58 -0.47 8.19
CA MET A 94 0.51 -1.32 6.98
C MET A 94 1.03 -0.59 5.75
N ILE A 95 0.70 0.69 5.61
CA ILE A 95 1.20 1.52 4.50
C ILE A 95 2.71 1.70 4.63
N ASP A 96 3.20 2.04 5.82
CA ASP A 96 4.62 2.23 6.07
C ASP A 96 5.41 0.97 5.77
N HIS A 97 4.90 -0.17 6.21
CA HIS A 97 5.53 -1.47 5.98
C HIS A 97 5.61 -1.79 4.47
N SER A 98 4.51 -1.57 3.75
CA SER A 98 4.47 -1.78 2.30
C SER A 98 5.49 -0.91 1.58
N TYR A 99 5.51 0.38 1.93
CA TYR A 99 6.47 1.32 1.36
C TYR A 99 7.91 0.88 1.64
N ASP A 100 8.20 0.51 2.88
CA ASP A 100 9.56 0.11 3.28
C ASP A 100 10.01 -1.16 2.55
N LEU A 101 9.13 -2.14 2.40
CA LEU A 101 9.45 -3.37 1.66
C LEU A 101 9.84 -3.06 0.22
N VAL A 102 9.06 -2.21 -0.44
CA VAL A 102 9.31 -1.86 -1.84
C VAL A 102 10.57 -1.00 -1.94
N PHE A 103 10.72 0.00 -1.07
CA PHE A 103 11.90 0.87 -1.07
C PHE A 103 13.19 0.06 -0.86
N GLN A 104 13.19 -0.87 0.10
CA GLN A 104 14.36 -1.71 0.39
C GLN A 104 14.67 -2.69 -0.75
N SER A 105 13.69 -3.03 -1.58
CA SER A 105 13.89 -3.93 -2.71
C SER A 105 14.53 -3.24 -3.91
N LEU A 106 14.62 -1.91 -3.91
CA LEU A 106 15.18 -1.15 -5.02
C LEU A 106 16.71 -1.24 -5.02
N PRO A 107 17.34 -1.16 -6.22
CA PRO A 107 18.80 -1.09 -6.29
C PRO A 107 19.32 0.08 -5.48
N ARG A 108 20.50 -0.09 -4.87
CA ARG A 108 21.08 0.94 -3.99
C ARG A 108 21.19 2.31 -4.65
N GLY A 109 21.55 2.34 -5.93
CA GLY A 109 21.66 3.60 -6.68
C GLY A 109 20.32 4.35 -6.75
N ASN A 110 19.24 3.63 -6.99
CA ASN A 110 17.90 4.21 -7.04
C ASN A 110 17.47 4.75 -5.68
N ARG A 111 17.81 4.04 -4.60
CA ARG A 111 17.50 4.50 -3.25
C ARG A 111 18.22 5.80 -2.90
N ARG A 112 19.46 5.97 -3.36
CA ARG A 112 20.21 7.21 -3.18
C ARG A 112 19.55 8.36 -3.90
N SER A 113 19.11 8.13 -5.14
CA SER A 113 18.42 9.15 -5.93
C SER A 113 17.12 9.59 -5.29
N GLY A 114 16.42 8.65 -4.68
CA GLY A 114 15.15 8.90 -4.06
C GLY A 114 15.21 9.39 -2.62
N VAL A 115 16.28 9.96 -2.18
CA VAL A 115 16.58 10.41 -0.81
C VAL A 115 15.40 10.34 0.16
N ARG A 116 15.47 9.40 1.08
CA ARG A 116 14.50 9.26 2.15
C ARG A 116 15.01 9.97 3.39
N ARG A 117 14.34 11.04 3.76
CA ARG A 117 14.71 11.83 4.95
C ARG A 117 14.17 11.18 6.21
N LYS A 118 14.93 11.20 7.25
CA LYS A 118 14.53 10.74 8.57
C LYS A 118 14.09 11.91 9.42
#